data_d68254b0b1f4fde88b230c35a02f2df9
#
_entry.id   d68254b0b1f4fde88b230c35a02f2df9
#
_cell.length_a   1.000
_cell.length_b   1.000
_cell.length_c   1.000
_cell.angle_alpha   90.00
_cell.angle_beta   90.00
_cell.angle_gamma   90.00
#
_symmetry.space_group_name_H-M   'P 1'
#
loop_
_entity.id
_entity.type
_entity.pdbx_description
1 polymer ?
#
loop_
_entity_poly.entity_id
_entity_poly.type
_entity_poly.pdbx_seq_one_letter_code
_entity_poly.pdbx_strand_id
1 'polypeptide(L)'
;MRIWLAVVLALPQLAGAQVPHAAIANARIRAALYLPDAQSGYYRGTRFDWSGVVASLEWKGHTYFGQWFARYDPKLHDAIAGPVEEFLTNDAGLGYDEAKPGERFVRIGVGAVLKPDEARYRRFSTYDIVDPGKWTVNRGPDWTEFVHELRDTAGYAYVYRKKLRLVDDTLVLEHRLKNTGRKTIASSVYEHDFFMLDGQPTGPDVVVRFAFEPRATSALNGLAETRGKDFVYLKELEPRQTVQTEIEGFGASPRDYDIRVENRKTGAGVRQSGDRPISKIVFWSIRTTVCPEAYIDLRIEPGKESSWRIAYQFYQVKSGANAKLKKSRAYYD
;
A
#
# COMPACT_ATOMS: atom_id res chain seq x y z
N MET A 1 -38.03 3.58 17.29
CA MET A 1 -36.82 3.85 18.08
C MET A 1 -35.76 2.84 17.66
N ARG A 2 -34.85 3.19 16.73
CA ARG A 2 -33.78 2.29 16.23
C ARG A 2 -32.58 2.45 17.14
N ILE A 3 -32.28 1.39 17.89
CA ILE A 3 -31.10 1.31 18.75
C ILE A 3 -29.89 1.08 17.82
N TRP A 4 -28.99 2.06 17.71
CA TRP A 4 -27.71 1.92 17.04
C TRP A 4 -26.78 1.15 17.98
N LEU A 5 -26.54 -0.13 17.71
CA LEU A 5 -25.43 -0.85 18.33
C LEU A 5 -24.11 -0.29 17.74
N ALA A 6 -23.38 0.47 18.55
CA ALA A 6 -22.01 0.82 18.26
C ALA A 6 -21.13 -0.44 18.38
N VAL A 7 -20.83 -1.07 17.28
CA VAL A 7 -19.80 -2.12 17.23
C VAL A 7 -18.44 -1.43 17.38
N VAL A 8 -17.85 -1.56 18.54
CA VAL A 8 -16.47 -1.13 18.81
C VAL A 8 -15.55 -2.09 18.07
N LEU A 9 -14.92 -1.62 17.00
CA LEU A 9 -13.81 -2.31 16.36
C LEU A 9 -12.68 -2.45 17.39
N ALA A 10 -12.43 -3.67 17.86
CA ALA A 10 -11.33 -3.96 18.76
C ALA A 10 -10.01 -3.82 18.00
N LEU A 11 -9.31 -2.71 18.22
CA LEU A 11 -7.92 -2.58 17.82
C LEU A 11 -7.07 -3.49 18.72
N PRO A 12 -6.03 -4.16 18.19
CA PRO A 12 -5.12 -4.92 19.02
C PRO A 12 -4.50 -3.98 20.08
N GLN A 13 -4.72 -4.28 21.35
CA GLN A 13 -4.12 -3.53 22.46
C GLN A 13 -2.64 -3.83 22.51
N LEU A 14 -1.82 -2.90 22.05
CA LEU A 14 -0.40 -2.86 22.36
C LEU A 14 -0.27 -2.29 23.78
N ALA A 15 0.37 -3.05 24.69
CA ALA A 15 0.68 -2.58 26.02
C ALA A 15 1.74 -1.46 25.92
N GLY A 16 1.31 -0.21 26.06
CA GLY A 16 2.13 0.99 25.92
C GLY A 16 1.24 2.21 25.64
N ALA A 17 1.82 3.37 25.44
CA ALA A 17 1.09 4.58 25.03
C ALA A 17 0.17 4.26 23.83
N GLN A 18 -1.08 4.69 23.92
CA GLN A 18 -2.08 4.37 22.91
C GLN A 18 -1.65 4.94 21.55
N VAL A 19 -1.44 4.06 20.56
CA VAL A 19 -1.05 4.45 19.20
C VAL A 19 -2.11 5.40 18.63
N PRO A 20 -1.70 6.59 18.12
CA PRO A 20 -2.64 7.52 17.52
C PRO A 20 -3.40 6.88 16.35
N HIS A 21 -4.73 6.98 16.37
CA HIS A 21 -5.58 6.38 15.36
C HIS A 21 -6.82 7.22 15.06
N ALA A 22 -7.46 6.95 13.93
CA ALA A 22 -8.72 7.51 13.50
C ALA A 22 -9.58 6.43 12.85
N ALA A 23 -10.89 6.70 12.73
CA ALA A 23 -11.79 5.88 11.95
C ALA A 23 -12.50 6.76 10.92
N ILE A 24 -12.74 6.19 9.74
CA ILE A 24 -13.60 6.75 8.71
C ILE A 24 -14.65 5.71 8.32
N ALA A 25 -15.86 6.15 8.01
CA ALA A 25 -16.93 5.24 7.61
C ALA A 25 -17.91 5.93 6.67
N ASN A 26 -18.50 5.16 5.76
CA ASN A 26 -19.71 5.51 5.04
C ASN A 26 -20.78 4.42 5.25
N ALA A 27 -21.84 4.40 4.43
CA ALA A 27 -22.90 3.39 4.55
C ALA A 27 -22.43 1.95 4.26
N ARG A 28 -21.25 1.75 3.65
CA ARG A 28 -20.81 0.45 3.10
C ARG A 28 -19.45 0.01 3.61
N ILE A 29 -18.54 0.95 3.92
CA ILE A 29 -17.16 0.70 4.32
C ILE A 29 -16.92 1.27 5.70
N ARG A 30 -16.14 0.55 6.50
CA ARG A 30 -15.52 1.04 7.74
C ARG A 30 -14.03 0.80 7.66
N ALA A 31 -13.24 1.82 8.01
CA ALA A 31 -11.78 1.69 8.06
C ALA A 31 -11.23 2.34 9.33
N ALA A 32 -10.26 1.68 9.95
CA ALA A 32 -9.43 2.24 11.01
C ALA A 32 -8.07 2.61 10.42
N LEU A 33 -7.57 3.79 10.78
CA LEU A 33 -6.33 4.34 10.27
C LEU A 33 -5.38 4.63 11.43
N TYR A 34 -4.10 4.29 11.29
CA TYR A 34 -3.06 4.80 12.17
C TYR A 34 -2.64 6.20 11.73
N LEU A 35 -2.41 7.08 12.70
CA LEU A 35 -1.98 8.45 12.46
C LEU A 35 -0.46 8.58 12.60
N PRO A 36 0.19 9.41 11.77
CA PRO A 36 1.63 9.65 11.85
C PRO A 36 1.99 10.38 13.13
N ASP A 37 2.99 9.88 13.83
CA ASP A 37 3.59 10.52 15.00
C ASP A 37 5.01 9.99 15.18
N ALA A 38 5.99 10.90 15.31
CA ALA A 38 7.40 10.54 15.39
C ALA A 38 7.78 9.81 16.70
N GLN A 39 6.96 9.91 17.76
CA GLN A 39 7.25 9.32 19.07
C GLN A 39 6.38 8.11 19.38
N SER A 40 5.10 8.16 19.03
CA SER A 40 4.09 7.17 19.40
C SER A 40 3.37 6.55 18.20
N GLY A 41 3.71 6.94 16.96
CA GLY A 41 3.12 6.40 15.73
C GLY A 41 3.31 4.89 15.61
N TYR A 42 2.33 4.23 14.99
CA TYR A 42 2.37 2.79 14.72
C TYR A 42 3.61 2.40 13.91
N TYR A 43 3.89 3.14 12.83
CA TYR A 43 5.09 2.96 12.03
C TYR A 43 5.99 4.19 12.13
N ARG A 44 7.26 3.95 12.42
CA ARG A 44 8.34 4.95 12.58
C ARG A 44 9.61 4.50 11.85
N GLY A 45 9.47 3.59 10.89
CA GLY A 45 10.54 3.19 9.99
C GLY A 45 10.78 4.26 8.92
N THR A 46 11.83 4.06 8.12
CA THR A 46 12.24 5.02 7.08
C THR A 46 11.99 4.52 5.66
N ARG A 47 11.34 3.36 5.51
CA ARG A 47 11.02 2.81 4.21
C ARG A 47 9.76 3.44 3.61
N PHE A 48 8.65 3.42 4.35
CA PHE A 48 7.33 3.81 3.88
C PHE A 48 6.88 5.16 4.41
N ASP A 49 6.00 5.83 3.66
CA ASP A 49 5.23 6.98 4.11
C ASP A 49 4.41 6.63 5.36
N TRP A 50 4.39 7.55 6.33
CA TRP A 50 3.68 7.37 7.59
C TRP A 50 2.19 7.69 7.51
N SER A 51 1.74 8.33 6.44
CA SER A 51 0.36 8.76 6.29
C SER A 51 -0.56 7.65 5.80
N GLY A 52 -1.76 7.60 6.34
CA GLY A 52 -2.85 6.80 5.79
C GLY A 52 -2.69 5.28 5.91
N VAL A 53 -1.90 4.81 6.88
CA VAL A 53 -1.75 3.37 7.18
C VAL A 53 -3.10 2.80 7.60
N VAL A 54 -3.65 1.86 6.84
CA VAL A 54 -4.96 1.25 7.09
C VAL A 54 -4.80 0.06 8.04
N ALA A 55 -5.16 0.28 9.32
CA ALA A 55 -5.10 -0.76 10.35
C ALA A 55 -6.09 -1.91 10.08
N SER A 56 -7.27 -1.56 9.55
CA SER A 56 -8.29 -2.51 9.10
C SER A 56 -9.27 -1.82 8.16
N LEU A 57 -9.83 -2.58 7.23
CA LEU A 57 -10.95 -2.14 6.39
C LEU A 57 -11.94 -3.28 6.21
N GLU A 58 -13.21 -2.99 6.46
CA GLU A 58 -14.31 -3.92 6.30
C GLU A 58 -15.31 -3.40 5.27
N TRP A 59 -15.72 -4.28 4.36
CA TRP A 59 -16.79 -4.06 3.39
C TRP A 59 -17.67 -5.31 3.28
N LYS A 60 -18.95 -5.20 3.61
CA LYS A 60 -19.95 -6.30 3.57
C LYS A 60 -19.50 -7.61 4.24
N GLY A 61 -18.79 -7.49 5.37
CA GLY A 61 -18.29 -8.64 6.12
C GLY A 61 -16.96 -9.22 5.60
N HIS A 62 -16.40 -8.67 4.53
CA HIS A 62 -15.06 -9.00 4.04
C HIS A 62 -14.03 -8.02 4.58
N THR A 63 -12.81 -8.51 4.82
CA THR A 63 -11.65 -7.72 5.25
C THR A 63 -10.55 -7.74 4.20
N TYR A 64 -9.78 -6.64 4.09
CA TYR A 64 -8.82 -6.47 2.98
C TYR A 64 -7.41 -6.11 3.44
N PHE A 65 -7.28 -5.46 4.59
CA PHE A 65 -6.01 -4.98 5.15
C PHE A 65 -5.89 -5.35 6.62
N GLY A 66 -4.66 -5.40 7.13
CA GLY A 66 -4.41 -5.72 8.53
C GLY A 66 -2.94 -6.07 8.78
N GLN A 67 -2.66 -6.66 9.94
CA GLN A 67 -1.32 -7.09 10.30
C GLN A 67 -1.01 -8.44 9.62
N TRP A 68 -0.20 -8.42 8.57
CA TRP A 68 0.22 -9.59 7.78
C TRP A 68 1.51 -10.25 8.33
N PHE A 69 2.25 -9.56 9.21
CA PHE A 69 3.53 -9.98 9.78
C PHE A 69 3.37 -10.48 11.22
N ALA A 70 4.29 -11.38 11.65
CA ALA A 70 4.23 -12.00 12.98
C ALA A 70 4.87 -11.13 14.07
N ARG A 71 5.98 -10.43 13.76
CA ARG A 71 6.70 -9.59 14.71
C ARG A 71 6.42 -8.12 14.42
N TYR A 72 5.90 -7.43 15.42
CA TYR A 72 5.73 -5.98 15.38
C TYR A 72 6.90 -5.28 16.06
N ASP A 73 7.46 -4.31 15.37
CA ASP A 73 8.37 -3.30 15.89
C ASP A 73 8.14 -2.03 15.05
N PRO A 74 7.83 -0.87 15.64
CA PRO A 74 7.52 0.34 14.89
C PRO A 74 8.66 0.85 14.00
N LYS A 75 9.89 0.40 14.22
CA LYS A 75 11.06 0.74 13.41
C LYS A 75 11.46 -0.36 12.43
N LEU A 76 10.82 -1.53 12.46
CA LEU A 76 11.09 -2.58 11.48
C LEU A 76 10.54 -2.17 10.11
N HIS A 77 11.38 -2.25 9.08
CA HIS A 77 11.13 -1.69 7.75
C HIS A 77 9.80 -2.09 7.10
N ASP A 78 9.26 -3.28 7.40
CA ASP A 78 8.04 -3.84 6.83
C ASP A 78 6.95 -4.19 7.87
N ALA A 79 7.13 -3.80 9.15
CA ALA A 79 6.09 -3.97 10.17
C ALA A 79 5.01 -2.87 10.07
N ILE A 80 4.37 -2.80 8.92
CA ILE A 80 3.34 -1.82 8.56
C ILE A 80 2.18 -2.51 7.82
N ALA A 81 0.95 -2.03 7.99
CA ALA A 81 -0.20 -2.47 7.22
C ALA A 81 -0.35 -1.59 5.96
N GLY A 82 -0.91 -2.17 4.89
CA GLY A 82 -1.15 -1.46 3.62
C GLY A 82 -2.55 -0.85 3.50
N PRO A 83 -2.81 -0.11 2.41
CA PRO A 83 -1.82 0.30 1.40
C PRO A 83 -0.93 1.44 1.91
N VAL A 84 0.34 1.43 1.54
CA VAL A 84 1.32 2.46 1.94
C VAL A 84 2.29 2.75 0.80
N GLU A 85 2.65 4.02 0.64
CA GLU A 85 3.59 4.44 -0.39
C GLU A 85 5.05 4.25 0.02
N GLU A 86 5.86 3.85 -0.94
CA GLU A 86 7.30 4.02 -0.88
C GLU A 86 7.76 4.91 -2.03
N PHE A 87 8.44 6.01 -1.71
CA PHE A 87 9.05 6.92 -2.68
C PHE A 87 10.52 6.55 -2.86
N LEU A 88 10.95 6.35 -4.12
CA LEU A 88 12.30 5.93 -4.47
C LEU A 88 12.93 6.87 -5.49
N THR A 89 14.11 7.36 -5.18
CA THR A 89 14.97 8.13 -6.08
C THR A 89 16.28 7.34 -6.23
N ASN A 90 16.54 6.81 -7.43
CA ASN A 90 17.68 5.91 -7.68
C ASN A 90 17.73 4.73 -6.65
N ASP A 91 16.57 4.11 -6.39
CA ASP A 91 16.39 3.06 -5.38
C ASP A 91 16.71 3.48 -3.93
N ALA A 92 16.88 4.77 -3.65
CA ALA A 92 17.17 5.35 -2.33
C ALA A 92 16.17 6.47 -1.98
N GLY A 93 16.67 7.59 -1.45
CA GLY A 93 15.91 8.81 -1.15
C GLY A 93 16.48 10.02 -1.89
N LEU A 94 15.76 11.14 -1.87
CA LEU A 94 16.19 12.38 -2.50
C LEU A 94 17.50 12.87 -1.87
N GLY A 95 18.54 13.06 -2.71
CA GLY A 95 19.84 13.56 -2.28
C GLY A 95 20.76 12.51 -1.65
N TYR A 96 20.38 11.22 -1.61
CA TYR A 96 21.22 10.16 -1.02
C TYR A 96 22.58 10.04 -1.74
N ASP A 97 22.59 10.05 -3.07
CA ASP A 97 23.82 9.89 -3.87
C ASP A 97 24.79 11.07 -3.69
N GLU A 98 24.26 12.26 -3.40
CA GLU A 98 25.01 13.48 -3.20
C GLU A 98 25.53 13.63 -1.76
N ALA A 99 24.84 13.05 -0.78
CA ALA A 99 25.16 13.16 0.64
C ALA A 99 26.41 12.34 1.00
N LYS A 100 27.29 12.90 1.83
CA LYS A 100 28.39 12.19 2.49
C LYS A 100 27.92 11.52 3.78
N PRO A 101 28.66 10.55 4.33
CA PRO A 101 28.40 10.05 5.67
C PRO A 101 28.24 11.19 6.69
N GLY A 102 27.19 11.13 7.51
CA GLY A 102 26.83 12.20 8.46
C GLY A 102 26.00 13.35 7.88
N GLU A 103 25.86 13.44 6.55
CA GLU A 103 24.98 14.44 5.91
C GLU A 103 23.55 13.90 5.79
N ARG A 104 22.61 14.80 5.47
CA ARG A 104 21.18 14.50 5.40
C ARG A 104 20.73 14.21 3.98
N PHE A 105 19.79 13.29 3.86
CA PHE A 105 18.99 13.07 2.66
C PHE A 105 17.51 12.97 3.04
N VAL A 106 16.61 12.92 2.07
CA VAL A 106 15.18 13.03 2.31
C VAL A 106 14.44 11.76 1.92
N ARG A 107 13.59 11.27 2.81
CA ARG A 107 12.56 10.26 2.55
C ARG A 107 11.20 10.95 2.57
N ILE A 108 10.52 11.02 1.40
CA ILE A 108 9.17 11.62 1.31
C ILE A 108 8.20 10.82 2.18
N GLY A 109 7.37 11.52 2.96
CA GLY A 109 6.45 10.90 3.91
C GLY A 109 7.08 10.43 5.24
N VAL A 110 8.41 10.63 5.40
CA VAL A 110 9.16 10.32 6.64
C VAL A 110 9.84 11.55 7.19
N GLY A 111 10.67 12.22 6.36
CA GLY A 111 11.44 13.41 6.76
C GLY A 111 12.88 13.38 6.28
N ALA A 112 13.74 14.14 6.98
CA ALA A 112 15.17 14.15 6.79
C ALA A 112 15.86 13.08 7.65
N VAL A 113 16.73 12.29 7.03
CA VAL A 113 17.44 11.18 7.68
C VAL A 113 18.94 11.31 7.44
N LEU A 114 19.75 10.76 8.36
CA LEU A 114 21.21 10.76 8.25
C LEU A 114 21.69 9.62 7.36
N LYS A 115 22.64 9.92 6.48
CA LYS A 115 23.39 8.90 5.75
C LYS A 115 24.48 8.33 6.65
N PRO A 116 24.45 7.04 7.00
CA PRO A 116 25.53 6.40 7.74
C PRO A 116 26.77 6.22 6.85
N ASP A 117 27.88 5.77 7.41
CA ASP A 117 29.03 5.31 6.65
C ASP A 117 28.73 3.93 6.06
N GLU A 118 28.23 3.94 4.83
CA GLU A 118 27.82 2.73 4.10
C GLU A 118 28.19 2.85 2.61
N ALA A 119 28.55 1.71 2.00
CA ALA A 119 28.93 1.66 0.59
C ALA A 119 27.75 1.86 -0.37
N ARG A 120 26.51 1.55 0.07
CA ARG A 120 25.28 1.69 -0.72
C ARG A 120 24.07 1.79 0.20
N TYR A 121 23.00 2.37 -0.30
CA TYR A 121 21.72 2.42 0.39
C TYR A 121 21.19 1.04 0.78
N ARG A 122 20.75 0.90 2.03
CA ARG A 122 20.18 -0.33 2.56
C ARG A 122 18.67 -0.15 2.76
N ARG A 123 17.90 -0.44 1.73
CA ARG A 123 16.45 -0.23 1.68
C ARG A 123 15.69 -0.78 2.91
N PHE A 124 16.15 -1.88 3.49
CA PHE A 124 15.52 -2.56 4.61
C PHE A 124 16.13 -2.21 5.98
N SER A 125 16.97 -1.18 6.04
CA SER A 125 17.49 -0.62 7.29
C SER A 125 16.69 0.62 7.68
N THR A 126 16.55 0.84 8.98
CA THR A 126 16.00 2.09 9.50
C THR A 126 17.13 3.07 9.73
N TYR A 127 17.04 4.22 9.11
CA TYR A 127 17.98 5.33 9.22
C TYR A 127 17.62 6.24 10.39
N ASP A 128 18.57 6.99 10.92
CA ASP A 128 18.31 7.97 11.97
C ASP A 128 17.56 9.17 11.41
N ILE A 129 16.34 9.40 11.90
CA ILE A 129 15.49 10.52 11.53
C ILE A 129 15.92 11.74 12.34
N VAL A 130 16.38 12.79 11.67
CA VAL A 130 16.84 14.03 12.31
C VAL A 130 15.84 15.16 12.22
N ASP A 131 14.91 15.07 11.27
CA ASP A 131 13.78 16.00 11.16
C ASP A 131 12.59 15.22 10.56
N PRO A 132 11.60 14.85 11.38
CA PRO A 132 10.40 14.15 10.90
C PRO A 132 9.42 15.09 10.16
N GLY A 133 9.79 16.33 9.90
CA GLY A 133 8.90 17.32 9.34
C GLY A 133 7.72 17.67 10.25
N LYS A 134 6.76 18.41 9.69
CA LYS A 134 5.53 18.78 10.39
C LYS A 134 4.35 18.01 9.81
N TRP A 135 3.65 17.27 10.65
CA TRP A 135 2.42 16.59 10.31
C TRP A 135 1.19 17.39 10.74
N THR A 136 0.18 17.45 9.87
CA THR A 136 -1.16 17.96 10.17
C THR A 136 -2.17 16.96 9.68
N VAL A 137 -3.19 16.63 10.49
CA VAL A 137 -4.24 15.69 10.14
C VAL A 137 -5.59 16.35 10.23
N ASN A 138 -6.31 16.42 9.12
CA ASN A 138 -7.68 16.90 9.00
C ASN A 138 -8.61 15.71 8.79
N ARG A 139 -9.78 15.73 9.43
CA ARG A 139 -10.69 14.58 9.43
C ARG A 139 -12.14 14.98 9.18
N GLY A 140 -12.86 14.14 8.48
CA GLY A 140 -14.32 14.11 8.38
C GLY A 140 -14.85 12.71 8.70
N PRO A 141 -16.15 12.47 8.58
CA PRO A 141 -16.74 11.17 8.90
C PRO A 141 -16.29 10.06 7.94
N ASP A 142 -16.04 10.39 6.68
CA ASP A 142 -15.72 9.47 5.58
C ASP A 142 -14.38 9.78 4.90
N TRP A 143 -13.56 10.67 5.47
CA TRP A 143 -12.25 11.02 4.94
C TRP A 143 -11.26 11.43 6.02
N THR A 144 -9.98 11.27 5.71
CA THR A 144 -8.85 11.82 6.48
C THR A 144 -7.82 12.36 5.49
N GLU A 145 -7.33 13.58 5.72
CA GLU A 145 -6.24 14.20 4.96
C GLU A 145 -5.02 14.36 5.87
N PHE A 146 -3.88 13.94 5.36
CA PHE A 146 -2.56 14.07 5.97
C PHE A 146 -1.79 15.11 5.19
N VAL A 147 -1.16 16.05 5.89
CA VAL A 147 -0.26 17.04 5.31
C VAL A 147 1.09 16.89 5.96
N HIS A 148 2.11 16.61 5.17
CA HIS A 148 3.48 16.54 5.60
C HIS A 148 4.30 17.66 4.97
N GLU A 149 4.87 18.52 5.82
CA GLU A 149 5.71 19.64 5.41
C GLU A 149 7.16 19.39 5.85
N LEU A 150 8.08 19.29 4.89
CA LEU A 150 9.51 19.24 5.16
C LEU A 150 10.17 20.54 4.67
N ARG A 151 10.91 21.17 5.55
CA ARG A 151 11.70 22.36 5.23
C ARG A 151 12.97 21.98 4.47
N ASP A 152 13.66 22.99 3.91
CA ASP A 152 14.86 22.79 3.10
C ASP A 152 15.88 21.86 3.79
N THR A 153 16.13 20.73 3.14
CA THR A 153 17.15 19.75 3.51
C THR A 153 17.94 19.43 2.24
N ALA A 154 19.20 19.83 2.18
CA ALA A 154 20.09 19.62 1.04
C ALA A 154 19.52 20.17 -0.30
N GLY A 155 18.69 21.21 -0.25
CA GLY A 155 18.00 21.81 -1.39
C GLY A 155 16.64 21.20 -1.72
N TYR A 156 16.22 20.15 -1.03
CA TYR A 156 14.90 19.55 -1.15
C TYR A 156 13.98 20.08 -0.05
N ALA A 157 12.77 20.44 -0.41
CA ALA A 157 11.68 20.81 0.49
C ALA A 157 10.35 20.49 -0.20
N TYR A 158 9.33 20.13 0.55
CA TYR A 158 8.03 19.81 -0.04
C TYR A 158 6.86 20.05 0.92
N VAL A 159 5.68 20.14 0.33
CA VAL A 159 4.40 19.92 1.01
C VAL A 159 3.74 18.73 0.31
N TYR A 160 3.59 17.63 1.04
CA TYR A 160 2.92 16.43 0.58
C TYR A 160 1.54 16.33 1.26
N ARG A 161 0.50 16.11 0.46
CA ARG A 161 -0.88 15.89 0.92
C ARG A 161 -1.35 14.55 0.42
N LYS A 162 -1.85 13.71 1.34
CA LYS A 162 -2.53 12.46 1.04
C LYS A 162 -3.89 12.49 1.70
N LYS A 163 -4.95 12.25 0.90
CA LYS A 163 -6.32 12.18 1.40
C LYS A 163 -6.91 10.82 1.10
N LEU A 164 -7.32 10.11 2.15
CA LEU A 164 -8.12 8.92 2.06
C LEU A 164 -9.60 9.31 2.16
N ARG A 165 -10.41 8.85 1.21
CA ARG A 165 -11.84 9.15 1.17
C ARG A 165 -12.65 7.92 0.76
N LEU A 166 -13.77 7.68 1.44
CA LEU A 166 -14.71 6.60 1.12
C LEU A 166 -15.82 7.13 0.21
N VAL A 167 -15.95 6.51 -0.97
CA VAL A 167 -16.99 6.85 -1.95
C VAL A 167 -17.69 5.56 -2.36
N ASP A 168 -18.94 5.37 -1.98
CA ASP A 168 -19.68 4.13 -2.18
C ASP A 168 -18.91 2.89 -1.72
N ASP A 169 -18.54 1.99 -2.63
CA ASP A 169 -17.79 0.77 -2.39
C ASP A 169 -16.28 0.95 -2.64
N THR A 170 -15.77 2.18 -2.55
CA THR A 170 -14.39 2.53 -2.96
C THR A 170 -13.66 3.33 -1.88
N LEU A 171 -12.44 2.92 -1.55
CA LEU A 171 -11.44 3.74 -0.88
C LEU A 171 -10.62 4.47 -1.94
N VAL A 172 -10.61 5.78 -1.90
CA VAL A 172 -9.86 6.65 -2.83
C VAL A 172 -8.71 7.32 -2.10
N LEU A 173 -7.51 7.18 -2.64
CA LEU A 173 -6.30 7.87 -2.23
C LEU A 173 -6.02 8.98 -3.23
N GLU A 174 -6.03 10.23 -2.76
CA GLU A 174 -5.74 11.43 -3.55
C GLU A 174 -4.43 12.04 -3.04
N HIS A 175 -3.46 12.21 -3.93
CA HIS A 175 -2.14 12.68 -3.60
C HIS A 175 -1.84 14.02 -4.29
N ARG A 176 -1.11 14.89 -3.56
CA ARG A 176 -0.50 16.10 -4.10
C ARG A 176 0.86 16.30 -3.49
N LEU A 177 1.88 16.39 -4.31
CA LEU A 177 3.25 16.66 -3.89
C LEU A 177 3.72 17.96 -4.54
N LYS A 178 3.88 19.01 -3.72
CA LYS A 178 4.41 20.30 -4.15
C LYS A 178 5.87 20.40 -3.79
N ASN A 179 6.71 20.68 -4.76
CA ASN A 179 8.12 20.98 -4.56
C ASN A 179 8.28 22.43 -4.12
N THR A 180 8.67 22.65 -2.86
CA THR A 180 8.95 23.97 -2.30
C THR A 180 10.46 24.23 -2.13
N GLY A 181 11.28 23.25 -2.57
CA GLY A 181 12.73 23.35 -2.56
C GLY A 181 13.32 23.98 -3.82
N ARG A 182 14.65 23.86 -3.94
CA ARG A 182 15.44 24.41 -5.07
C ARG A 182 15.86 23.34 -6.08
N LYS A 183 15.80 22.07 -5.71
CA LYS A 183 16.14 20.93 -6.57
C LYS A 183 14.89 20.26 -7.08
N THR A 184 14.93 19.71 -8.29
CA THR A 184 13.86 18.90 -8.87
C THR A 184 13.63 17.66 -8.02
N ILE A 185 12.39 17.38 -7.66
CA ILE A 185 11.98 16.09 -7.10
C ILE A 185 11.78 15.13 -8.27
N ALA A 186 12.70 14.17 -8.42
CA ALA A 186 12.57 13.05 -9.35
C ALA A 186 12.48 11.76 -8.53
N SER A 187 11.35 11.07 -8.58
CA SER A 187 11.08 9.90 -7.75
C SER A 187 10.10 8.98 -8.45
N SER A 188 10.24 7.68 -8.31
CA SER A 188 9.14 6.76 -8.52
C SER A 188 8.39 6.55 -7.20
N VAL A 189 7.10 6.26 -7.28
CA VAL A 189 6.26 5.92 -6.12
C VAL A 189 5.36 4.77 -6.46
N TYR A 190 5.13 3.88 -5.50
CA TYR A 190 4.20 2.77 -5.61
C TYR A 190 3.45 2.57 -4.30
N GLU A 191 2.30 1.89 -4.37
CA GLU A 191 1.59 1.38 -3.21
C GLU A 191 2.09 -0.02 -2.88
N HIS A 192 2.59 -0.23 -1.67
CA HIS A 192 2.74 -1.57 -1.12
C HIS A 192 1.41 -1.98 -0.49
N ASP A 193 0.63 -2.74 -1.24
CA ASP A 193 -0.78 -2.98 -0.91
C ASP A 193 -0.99 -3.83 0.33
N PHE A 194 -0.15 -4.83 0.57
CA PHE A 194 -0.29 -5.81 1.66
C PHE A 194 -1.72 -6.38 1.78
N PHE A 195 -2.32 -6.77 0.65
CA PHE A 195 -3.67 -7.33 0.66
C PHE A 195 -3.77 -8.62 1.48
N MET A 196 -4.77 -8.64 2.38
CA MET A 196 -5.11 -9.78 3.25
C MET A 196 -6.60 -10.10 3.10
N LEU A 197 -7.02 -10.66 1.98
CA LEU A 197 -8.44 -10.91 1.72
C LEU A 197 -8.99 -11.96 2.70
N ASP A 198 -9.80 -11.51 3.66
CA ASP A 198 -10.42 -12.31 4.74
C ASP A 198 -9.41 -13.13 5.56
N GLY A 199 -8.16 -12.68 5.64
CA GLY A 199 -7.09 -13.37 6.35
C GLY A 199 -6.79 -14.77 5.79
N GLN A 200 -7.24 -15.09 4.56
CA GLN A 200 -6.98 -16.38 3.93
C GLN A 200 -5.54 -16.46 3.42
N PRO A 201 -4.92 -17.63 3.46
CA PRO A 201 -3.58 -17.81 2.92
C PRO A 201 -3.56 -17.63 1.40
N THR A 202 -2.42 -17.13 0.90
CA THR A 202 -2.14 -17.03 -0.53
C THR A 202 -1.99 -18.43 -1.14
N GLY A 203 -2.83 -18.72 -2.12
CA GLY A 203 -2.89 -20.04 -2.75
C GLY A 203 -3.85 -20.07 -3.94
N PRO A 204 -4.27 -21.26 -4.42
CA PRO A 204 -5.06 -21.43 -5.66
C PRO A 204 -6.41 -20.70 -5.68
N ASP A 205 -6.94 -20.34 -4.52
CA ASP A 205 -8.16 -19.55 -4.41
C ASP A 205 -7.93 -18.05 -4.65
N VAL A 206 -6.67 -17.59 -4.61
CA VAL A 206 -6.28 -16.19 -4.85
C VAL A 206 -5.86 -16.02 -6.30
N VAL A 207 -6.48 -15.06 -6.99
CA VAL A 207 -6.19 -14.72 -8.38
C VAL A 207 -5.93 -13.23 -8.49
N VAL A 208 -4.84 -12.86 -9.20
CA VAL A 208 -4.55 -11.48 -9.54
C VAL A 208 -4.75 -11.29 -11.03
N ARG A 209 -5.67 -10.41 -11.42
CA ARG A 209 -6.00 -10.12 -12.82
C ARG A 209 -5.52 -8.75 -13.22
N PHE A 210 -4.83 -8.65 -14.35
CA PHE A 210 -4.35 -7.42 -14.95
C PHE A 210 -5.24 -6.98 -16.12
N ALA A 211 -5.14 -5.69 -16.50
CA ALA A 211 -5.81 -5.19 -17.70
C ALA A 211 -5.21 -5.76 -19.01
N PHE A 212 -3.97 -6.21 -18.97
CA PHE A 212 -3.14 -6.76 -20.03
C PHE A 212 -2.76 -8.22 -19.74
N GLU A 213 -2.07 -8.89 -20.65
CA GLU A 213 -1.49 -10.22 -20.44
C GLU A 213 -0.13 -10.08 -19.73
N PRO A 214 -0.03 -10.45 -18.43
CA PRO A 214 1.20 -10.28 -17.66
C PRO A 214 2.25 -11.32 -18.08
N ARG A 215 3.52 -10.87 -18.13
CA ARG A 215 4.68 -11.75 -18.29
C ARG A 215 5.60 -11.57 -17.09
N ALA A 216 5.82 -12.64 -16.35
CA ALA A 216 6.79 -12.68 -15.27
C ALA A 216 8.22 -12.70 -15.87
N THR A 217 9.11 -11.84 -15.35
CA THR A 217 10.49 -11.73 -15.84
C THR A 217 11.45 -12.72 -15.16
N SER A 218 11.04 -13.31 -14.04
CA SER A 218 11.81 -14.31 -13.29
C SER A 218 11.01 -15.59 -13.07
N ALA A 219 11.73 -16.67 -12.78
CA ALA A 219 11.14 -17.99 -12.55
C ALA A 219 10.21 -17.98 -11.32
N LEU A 220 8.99 -18.49 -11.46
CA LEU A 220 8.00 -18.60 -10.40
C LEU A 220 8.09 -19.94 -9.62
N ASN A 221 9.09 -20.78 -9.94
CA ASN A 221 9.50 -21.99 -9.21
C ASN A 221 8.37 -22.99 -8.91
N GLY A 222 7.37 -23.09 -9.81
CA GLY A 222 6.21 -23.96 -9.62
C GLY A 222 5.28 -23.51 -8.48
N LEU A 223 5.38 -22.27 -8.02
CA LEU A 223 4.50 -21.68 -7.01
C LEU A 223 3.31 -20.95 -7.66
N ALA A 224 3.55 -20.32 -8.79
CA ALA A 224 2.56 -19.54 -9.53
C ALA A 224 2.84 -19.60 -11.03
N GLU A 225 1.91 -19.12 -11.84
CA GLU A 225 2.05 -18.95 -13.28
C GLU A 225 1.13 -17.86 -13.82
N THR A 226 1.35 -17.42 -15.05
CA THR A 226 0.45 -16.51 -15.77
C THR A 226 -0.44 -17.32 -16.73
N ARG A 227 -1.75 -16.99 -16.77
CA ARG A 227 -2.77 -17.61 -17.66
C ARG A 227 -3.63 -16.52 -18.29
N GLY A 228 -3.38 -16.16 -19.54
CA GLY A 228 -4.01 -14.99 -20.17
C GLY A 228 -3.74 -13.74 -19.35
N LYS A 229 -4.79 -13.11 -18.83
CA LYS A 229 -4.67 -11.90 -17.98
C LYS A 229 -4.51 -12.19 -16.49
N ASP A 230 -4.50 -13.45 -16.07
CA ASP A 230 -4.49 -13.86 -14.68
C ASP A 230 -3.09 -14.32 -14.26
N PHE A 231 -2.70 -13.90 -13.05
CA PHE A 231 -1.62 -14.49 -12.28
C PHE A 231 -2.24 -15.41 -11.23
N VAL A 232 -1.90 -16.69 -11.24
CA VAL A 232 -2.54 -17.71 -10.41
C VAL A 232 -1.50 -18.50 -9.63
N TYR A 233 -1.85 -18.91 -8.42
CA TYR A 233 -1.03 -19.77 -7.59
C TYR A 233 -1.36 -21.25 -7.87
N LEU A 234 -0.33 -22.08 -7.98
CA LEU A 234 -0.46 -23.51 -8.23
C LEU A 234 -0.67 -24.31 -6.94
N LYS A 235 -0.25 -23.75 -5.82
CA LYS A 235 -0.42 -24.29 -4.47
C LYS A 235 -0.48 -23.18 -3.43
N GLU A 236 -0.94 -23.50 -2.21
CA GLU A 236 -0.85 -22.60 -1.07
C GLU A 236 0.64 -22.40 -0.71
N LEU A 237 1.02 -21.14 -0.48
CA LEU A 237 2.39 -20.79 -0.10
C LEU A 237 2.67 -21.23 1.34
N GLU A 238 3.80 -21.89 1.54
CA GLU A 238 4.32 -22.23 2.87
C GLU A 238 4.94 -20.98 3.56
N PRO A 239 5.13 -20.99 4.90
CA PRO A 239 5.59 -19.81 5.65
C PRO A 239 6.90 -19.18 5.18
N ARG A 240 7.77 -19.94 4.49
CA ARG A 240 9.07 -19.46 3.98
C ARG A 240 9.11 -19.26 2.47
N GLN A 241 8.00 -19.51 1.79
CA GLN A 241 7.93 -19.34 0.34
C GLN A 241 7.54 -17.90 0.01
N THR A 242 8.24 -17.37 -0.99
CA THR A 242 7.99 -16.05 -1.57
C THR A 242 7.84 -16.19 -3.07
N VAL A 243 6.86 -15.51 -3.64
CA VAL A 243 6.78 -15.29 -5.08
C VAL A 243 7.17 -13.84 -5.31
N GLN A 244 8.22 -13.62 -6.09
CA GLN A 244 8.70 -12.28 -6.43
C GLN A 244 9.15 -12.27 -7.89
N THR A 245 8.64 -11.32 -8.66
CA THR A 245 9.02 -11.11 -10.05
C THR A 245 8.64 -9.68 -10.48
N GLU A 246 9.30 -9.15 -11.50
CA GLU A 246 8.74 -8.03 -12.22
C GLU A 246 7.70 -8.53 -13.22
N ILE A 247 6.70 -7.71 -13.51
CA ILE A 247 5.65 -8.01 -14.48
C ILE A 247 5.76 -7.05 -15.64
N GLU A 248 5.86 -7.60 -16.84
CA GLU A 248 5.79 -6.89 -18.12
C GLU A 248 4.46 -7.14 -18.83
N GLY A 249 4.21 -6.40 -19.93
CA GLY A 249 3.03 -6.54 -20.79
C GLY A 249 2.11 -5.31 -20.76
N PHE A 250 2.29 -4.39 -19.82
CA PHE A 250 1.58 -3.11 -19.79
C PHE A 250 2.13 -2.13 -20.85
N GLY A 251 1.28 -1.20 -21.29
CA GLY A 251 1.64 -0.10 -22.18
C GLY A 251 1.75 1.23 -21.46
N ALA A 252 1.79 2.32 -22.25
CA ALA A 252 1.90 3.69 -21.74
C ALA A 252 0.55 4.32 -21.33
N SER A 253 -0.52 3.53 -21.27
CA SER A 253 -1.86 4.02 -20.94
C SER A 253 -2.14 3.93 -19.43
N PRO A 254 -2.71 4.95 -18.79
CA PRO A 254 -3.22 4.82 -17.42
C PRO A 254 -4.26 3.71 -17.25
N ARG A 255 -4.91 3.24 -18.35
CA ARG A 255 -5.88 2.14 -18.30
C ARG A 255 -5.26 0.80 -17.93
N ASP A 256 -3.95 0.65 -18.08
CA ASP A 256 -3.24 -0.55 -17.70
C ASP A 256 -3.04 -0.64 -16.18
N TYR A 257 -3.18 0.50 -15.46
CA TYR A 257 -3.24 0.51 -14.00
C TYR A 257 -4.66 0.12 -13.54
N ASP A 258 -5.03 -1.12 -13.80
CA ASP A 258 -6.28 -1.79 -13.39
C ASP A 258 -5.93 -3.23 -13.01
N ILE A 259 -5.74 -3.45 -11.72
CA ILE A 259 -5.31 -4.71 -11.13
C ILE A 259 -6.40 -5.18 -10.17
N ARG A 260 -6.80 -6.44 -10.25
CA ARG A 260 -7.81 -7.03 -9.37
C ARG A 260 -7.22 -8.18 -8.59
N VAL A 261 -7.47 -8.19 -7.30
CA VAL A 261 -7.12 -9.31 -6.41
C VAL A 261 -8.41 -9.92 -5.89
N GLU A 262 -8.59 -11.20 -6.13
CA GLU A 262 -9.80 -11.95 -5.81
C GLU A 262 -9.48 -13.16 -4.96
N ASN A 263 -10.26 -13.39 -3.90
CA ASN A 263 -10.29 -14.66 -3.18
C ASN A 263 -11.57 -15.42 -3.56
N ARG A 264 -11.44 -16.45 -4.38
CA ARG A 264 -12.57 -17.22 -4.91
C ARG A 264 -13.22 -18.14 -3.89
N LYS A 265 -12.55 -18.42 -2.78
CA LYS A 265 -13.09 -19.21 -1.68
C LYS A 265 -14.09 -18.41 -0.87
N THR A 266 -13.74 -17.16 -0.52
CA THR A 266 -14.57 -16.30 0.33
C THR A 266 -15.50 -15.39 -0.48
N GLY A 267 -15.12 -15.05 -1.68
CA GLY A 267 -15.83 -14.11 -2.54
C GLY A 267 -15.37 -12.66 -2.38
N ALA A 268 -14.33 -12.40 -1.60
CA ALA A 268 -13.74 -11.06 -1.48
C ALA A 268 -13.00 -10.68 -2.77
N GLY A 269 -13.27 -9.50 -3.30
CA GLY A 269 -12.57 -8.93 -4.45
C GLY A 269 -12.24 -7.45 -4.22
N VAL A 270 -11.06 -7.03 -4.69
CA VAL A 270 -10.65 -5.63 -4.72
C VAL A 270 -10.05 -5.31 -6.09
N ARG A 271 -10.41 -4.16 -6.64
CA ARG A 271 -9.84 -3.59 -7.86
C ARG A 271 -9.05 -2.36 -7.50
N GLN A 272 -7.75 -2.39 -7.70
CA GLN A 272 -6.85 -1.25 -7.63
C GLN A 272 -6.76 -0.59 -9.01
N SER A 273 -6.92 0.71 -9.09
CA SER A 273 -6.75 1.46 -10.34
C SER A 273 -6.13 2.83 -10.09
N GLY A 274 -5.25 3.25 -11.00
CA GLY A 274 -4.58 4.54 -10.96
C GLY A 274 -4.93 5.42 -12.17
N ASP A 275 -4.64 6.73 -12.06
CA ASP A 275 -4.87 7.73 -13.13
C ASP A 275 -3.58 8.12 -13.87
N ARG A 276 -2.46 7.45 -13.56
CA ARG A 276 -1.15 7.65 -14.20
C ARG A 276 -0.70 6.38 -14.92
N PRO A 277 0.08 6.50 -16.01
CA PRO A 277 0.74 5.35 -16.61
C PRO A 277 1.65 4.64 -15.62
N ILE A 278 1.68 3.31 -15.70
CA ILE A 278 2.62 2.48 -14.96
C ILE A 278 4.01 2.61 -15.57
N SER A 279 5.04 2.77 -14.75
CA SER A 279 6.45 2.73 -15.18
C SER A 279 7.13 1.38 -14.89
N LYS A 280 6.68 0.67 -13.87
CA LYS A 280 7.14 -0.67 -13.48
C LYS A 280 6.06 -1.37 -12.66
N ILE A 281 6.05 -2.70 -12.68
CA ILE A 281 5.29 -3.50 -11.71
C ILE A 281 6.24 -4.49 -11.06
N VAL A 282 6.30 -4.49 -9.73
CA VAL A 282 6.88 -5.57 -8.94
C VAL A 282 5.76 -6.38 -8.32
N PHE A 283 5.77 -7.67 -8.54
CA PHE A 283 4.85 -8.58 -7.90
C PHE A 283 5.56 -9.27 -6.74
N TRP A 284 5.04 -9.11 -5.54
CA TRP A 284 5.55 -9.76 -4.36
C TRP A 284 4.41 -10.38 -3.55
N SER A 285 4.61 -11.61 -3.07
CA SER A 285 3.66 -12.23 -2.15
C SER A 285 4.35 -13.29 -1.29
N ILE A 286 3.78 -13.46 -0.11
CA ILE A 286 4.05 -14.57 0.82
C ILE A 286 2.73 -15.19 1.23
N ARG A 287 2.76 -16.18 2.13
CA ARG A 287 1.55 -16.88 2.60
C ARG A 287 0.45 -15.95 3.11
N THR A 288 0.81 -14.84 3.75
CA THR A 288 -0.13 -13.97 4.46
C THR A 288 -0.59 -12.74 3.68
N THR A 289 0.04 -12.44 2.54
CA THR A 289 -0.26 -11.20 1.79
C THR A 289 0.13 -11.26 0.33
N VAL A 290 -0.55 -10.47 -0.50
CA VAL A 290 -0.31 -10.32 -1.94
C VAL A 290 -0.15 -8.84 -2.27
N CYS A 291 0.92 -8.48 -3.01
CA CYS A 291 1.28 -7.12 -3.35
C CYS A 291 1.62 -6.99 -4.84
N PRO A 292 0.69 -6.60 -5.71
CA PRO A 292 0.96 -6.23 -7.10
C PRO A 292 1.35 -4.74 -7.20
N GLU A 293 2.59 -4.41 -6.90
CA GLU A 293 3.12 -3.06 -6.73
C GLU A 293 3.29 -2.34 -8.07
N ALA A 294 2.34 -1.50 -8.45
CA ALA A 294 2.42 -0.67 -9.66
C ALA A 294 3.09 0.68 -9.36
N TYR A 295 4.21 0.95 -10.01
CA TYR A 295 4.99 2.17 -9.88
C TYR A 295 4.55 3.21 -10.89
N ILE A 296 4.58 4.48 -10.48
CA ILE A 296 4.47 5.64 -11.36
C ILE A 296 5.68 6.55 -11.17
N ASP A 297 6.08 7.29 -12.20
CA ASP A 297 7.19 8.22 -12.12
C ASP A 297 6.72 9.66 -11.91
N LEU A 298 7.43 10.36 -11.05
CA LEU A 298 7.21 11.75 -10.71
C LEU A 298 8.44 12.57 -11.06
N ARG A 299 8.23 13.70 -11.74
CA ARG A 299 9.25 14.74 -11.94
C ARG A 299 8.62 16.09 -11.66
N ILE A 300 9.06 16.77 -10.60
CA ILE A 300 8.44 17.99 -10.09
C ILE A 300 9.52 19.06 -9.94
N GLU A 301 9.51 20.03 -10.85
CA GLU A 301 10.44 21.16 -10.82
C GLU A 301 10.16 22.08 -9.62
N PRO A 302 11.15 22.87 -9.16
CA PRO A 302 10.96 23.85 -8.09
C PRO A 302 9.72 24.71 -8.28
N GLY A 303 8.91 24.88 -7.24
CA GLY A 303 7.65 25.63 -7.24
C GLY A 303 6.47 24.94 -7.92
N LYS A 304 6.67 23.77 -8.54
CA LYS A 304 5.61 23.00 -9.21
C LYS A 304 5.00 21.95 -8.29
N GLU A 305 3.84 21.43 -8.71
CA GLU A 305 3.08 20.36 -8.01
C GLU A 305 2.74 19.24 -8.99
N SER A 306 2.73 18.01 -8.49
CA SER A 306 2.16 16.84 -9.17
C SER A 306 1.05 16.25 -8.33
N SER A 307 0.02 15.72 -8.98
CA SER A 307 -1.07 15.00 -8.32
C SER A 307 -1.33 13.66 -9.02
N TRP A 308 -1.74 12.67 -8.23
CA TRP A 308 -2.19 11.37 -8.73
C TRP A 308 -3.24 10.80 -7.80
N ARG A 309 -3.96 9.81 -8.31
CA ARG A 309 -5.05 9.16 -7.59
C ARG A 309 -4.97 7.65 -7.77
N ILE A 310 -5.23 6.92 -6.67
CA ILE A 310 -5.40 5.48 -6.67
C ILE A 310 -6.74 5.17 -6.01
N ALA A 311 -7.47 4.19 -6.57
CA ALA A 311 -8.76 3.78 -6.07
C ALA A 311 -8.80 2.28 -5.84
N TYR A 312 -9.31 1.87 -4.68
CA TYR A 312 -9.54 0.49 -4.27
C TYR A 312 -11.06 0.26 -4.22
N GLN A 313 -11.61 -0.33 -5.27
CA GLN A 313 -13.03 -0.67 -5.36
C GLN A 313 -13.25 -2.09 -4.85
N PHE A 314 -14.08 -2.23 -3.82
CA PHE A 314 -14.41 -3.53 -3.23
C PHE A 314 -15.64 -4.11 -3.91
N TYR A 315 -15.62 -5.43 -4.18
CA TYR A 315 -16.71 -6.14 -4.82
C TYR A 315 -16.75 -7.61 -4.41
N GLN A 316 -17.90 -8.27 -4.65
CA GLN A 316 -18.04 -9.70 -4.43
C GLN A 316 -17.83 -10.45 -5.75
N VAL A 317 -17.04 -11.51 -5.72
CA VAL A 317 -16.93 -12.51 -6.78
C VAL A 317 -17.79 -13.72 -6.45
N LYS A 318 -18.25 -14.45 -7.45
CA LYS A 318 -18.97 -15.70 -7.21
C LYS A 318 -18.01 -16.69 -6.57
N SER A 319 -18.25 -17.08 -5.33
CA SER A 319 -17.44 -18.09 -4.66
C SER A 319 -17.58 -19.46 -5.35
N GLY A 320 -16.48 -20.20 -5.44
CA GLY A 320 -16.49 -21.55 -6.05
C GLY A 320 -17.39 -22.55 -5.32
N ALA A 321 -17.74 -22.32 -4.07
CA ALA A 321 -18.67 -23.13 -3.29
C ALA A 321 -20.09 -23.14 -3.90
N ASN A 322 -20.55 -21.98 -4.44
CA ASN A 322 -21.87 -21.89 -5.10
C ASN A 322 -21.92 -22.57 -6.49
N ALA A 323 -20.78 -22.80 -7.13
CA ALA A 323 -20.74 -23.50 -8.42
C ALA A 323 -20.94 -25.03 -8.28
N LYS A 324 -20.53 -25.62 -7.14
CA LYS A 324 -20.74 -27.05 -6.87
C LYS A 324 -22.19 -27.37 -6.50
N LEU A 325 -22.87 -26.47 -5.79
CA LEU A 325 -24.30 -26.66 -5.41
C LEU A 325 -25.25 -26.57 -6.62
N LYS A 326 -24.94 -25.77 -7.64
CA LYS A 326 -25.75 -25.72 -8.88
C LYS A 326 -25.56 -26.95 -9.77
N LYS A 327 -24.38 -27.58 -9.76
CA LYS A 327 -24.13 -28.82 -10.52
C LYS A 327 -24.80 -30.06 -9.87
N SER A 328 -24.92 -30.10 -8.55
CA SER A 328 -25.59 -31.20 -7.86
C SER A 328 -27.12 -31.17 -7.96
N ARG A 329 -27.75 -30.00 -8.18
CA ARG A 329 -29.20 -29.88 -8.40
C ARG A 329 -29.63 -30.19 -9.85
N ALA A 330 -28.73 -30.13 -10.82
CA ALA A 330 -29.04 -30.43 -12.22
C ALA A 330 -28.98 -31.95 -12.56
N TYR A 331 -28.72 -32.82 -11.57
CA TYR A 331 -28.67 -34.27 -11.74
C TYR A 331 -29.85 -35.01 -11.08
N TYR A 332 -30.84 -34.26 -10.53
CA TYR A 332 -32.03 -34.82 -9.83
C TYR A 332 -33.37 -34.27 -10.36
N ASP A 333 -33.40 -33.69 -11.59
CA ASP A 333 -34.66 -33.35 -12.30
C ASP A 333 -34.75 -34.15 -13.59
#